data_1f1e824c2d9b9b26c63acb3d6fd652f7
#
_entry.id   1f1e824c2d9b9b26c63acb3d6fd652f7
#
_cell.length_a   1.000
_cell.length_b   1.000
_cell.length_c   1.000
_cell.angle_alpha   90.00
_cell.angle_beta   90.00
_cell.angle_gamma   90.00
#
_symmetry.space_group_name_H-M   'P 1'
#
loop_
_entity.id
_entity.type
_entity.pdbx_description
1 polymer ?
#
loop_
_entity_poly.entity_id
_entity_poly.type
_entity_poly.pdbx_seq_one_letter_code
_entity_poly.pdbx_strand_id
1 'polypeptide(L)'
;MDLEKINYAELNQEEKEKFLPSFFIAQILDVLSLEKLKFSIAEITKTKLLRKWHFFLEKKNIARLTESDRFALHKELEMFIPSFIFFLPENLRLDWLRRWRDSDDKLFHPSNLLNGDEIKKNLKIKDGPILGELLHYLSMELAYKRLNNFDEAIYKAKRWIEQNAPKCD
;
A
#
# COMPACT_ATOMS: atom_id res chain seq x y z
N MET A 1 -5.23 -12.06 20.68
CA MET A 1 -3.75 -12.15 20.46
C MET A 1 -3.07 -11.82 21.76
N ASP A 2 -2.12 -12.63 22.21
CA ASP A 2 -1.39 -12.44 23.44
C ASP A 2 -0.20 -11.50 23.17
N LEU A 3 -0.31 -10.25 23.62
CA LEU A 3 0.69 -9.20 23.36
C LEU A 3 2.05 -9.50 24.01
N GLU A 4 2.06 -10.27 25.09
CA GLU A 4 3.30 -10.64 25.81
C GLU A 4 4.18 -11.60 25.00
N LYS A 5 3.59 -12.33 24.03
CA LYS A 5 4.31 -13.30 23.18
C LYS A 5 4.84 -12.72 21.89
N ILE A 6 4.57 -11.44 21.61
CA ILE A 6 5.04 -10.83 20.37
C ILE A 6 6.52 -10.49 20.52
N ASN A 7 7.33 -11.06 19.64
CA ASN A 7 8.74 -10.68 19.52
C ASN A 7 8.85 -9.38 18.70
N TYR A 8 9.40 -8.34 19.31
CA TYR A 8 9.63 -7.03 18.66
C TYR A 8 11.09 -6.84 18.23
N ALA A 9 11.88 -7.91 18.21
CA ALA A 9 13.31 -7.85 17.87
C ALA A 9 13.56 -7.48 16.41
N GLU A 10 12.55 -7.60 15.54
CA GLU A 10 12.63 -7.22 14.14
C GLU A 10 12.82 -5.71 13.93
N LEU A 11 12.37 -4.87 14.88
CA LEU A 11 12.54 -3.43 14.84
C LEU A 11 13.78 -2.99 15.62
N ASN A 12 14.51 -2.02 15.09
CA ASN A 12 15.52 -1.29 15.86
C ASN A 12 14.85 -0.36 16.88
N GLN A 13 15.63 0.32 17.75
CA GLN A 13 15.08 1.13 18.83
C GLN A 13 14.24 2.32 18.31
N GLU A 14 14.72 3.02 17.30
CA GLU A 14 14.01 4.14 16.68
C GLU A 14 12.69 3.69 16.05
N GLU A 15 12.72 2.58 15.33
CA GLU A 15 11.51 1.99 14.73
C GLU A 15 10.50 1.55 15.79
N LYS A 16 10.96 0.98 16.94
CA LYS A 16 10.09 0.62 18.05
C LYS A 16 9.34 1.83 18.59
N GLU A 17 10.05 2.91 18.86
CA GLU A 17 9.46 4.15 19.40
C GLU A 17 8.46 4.77 18.40
N LYS A 18 8.75 4.69 17.11
CA LYS A 18 7.93 5.28 16.05
C LYS A 18 6.69 4.44 15.70
N PHE A 19 6.81 3.13 15.64
CA PHE A 19 5.79 2.26 15.03
C PHE A 19 4.97 1.43 16.02
N LEU A 20 5.54 1.01 17.17
CA LEU A 20 4.81 0.21 18.14
C LEU A 20 3.61 0.91 18.74
N PRO A 21 3.63 2.22 19.08
CA PRO A 21 2.44 2.88 19.62
C PRO A 21 1.22 2.72 18.72
N SER A 22 1.39 2.87 17.40
CA SER A 22 0.30 2.73 16.42
C SER A 22 -0.24 1.30 16.33
N PHE A 23 0.62 0.29 16.45
CA PHE A 23 0.21 -1.10 16.52
C PHE A 23 -0.63 -1.36 17.79
N PHE A 24 -0.14 -0.93 18.98
CA PHE A 24 -0.87 -1.12 20.23
C PHE A 24 -2.21 -0.41 20.24
N ILE A 25 -2.25 0.84 19.77
CA ILE A 25 -3.49 1.61 19.64
C ILE A 25 -4.49 0.85 18.76
N ALA A 26 -4.06 0.41 17.57
CA ALA A 26 -4.92 -0.31 16.65
C ALA A 26 -5.39 -1.67 17.20
N GLN A 27 -4.65 -2.27 18.12
CA GLN A 27 -4.98 -3.53 18.73
C GLN A 27 -5.99 -3.39 19.88
N ILE A 28 -5.83 -2.35 20.70
CA ILE A 28 -6.55 -2.21 21.97
C ILE A 28 -7.80 -1.32 21.81
N LEU A 29 -7.71 -0.24 21.01
CA LEU A 29 -8.75 0.78 20.91
C LEU A 29 -9.51 0.66 19.60
N ASP A 30 -10.83 0.74 19.67
CA ASP A 30 -11.67 0.96 18.50
C ASP A 30 -11.71 2.45 18.11
N VAL A 31 -12.27 2.72 16.92
CA VAL A 31 -12.32 4.09 16.37
C VAL A 31 -13.15 5.02 17.23
N LEU A 32 -14.27 4.54 17.79
CA LEU A 32 -15.16 5.35 18.66
C LEU A 32 -14.47 5.74 19.95
N SER A 33 -13.67 4.82 20.53
CA SER A 33 -12.86 5.09 21.71
C SER A 33 -11.79 6.15 21.42
N LEU A 34 -11.14 6.11 20.25
CA LEU A 34 -10.16 7.13 19.85
C LEU A 34 -10.79 8.51 19.70
N GLU A 35 -11.99 8.60 19.12
CA GLU A 35 -12.72 9.87 18.97
C GLU A 35 -13.10 10.43 20.34
N LYS A 36 -13.62 9.58 21.26
CA LYS A 36 -13.94 9.98 22.65
C LYS A 36 -12.72 10.45 23.43
N LEU A 37 -11.57 9.80 23.25
CA LEU A 37 -10.30 10.15 23.88
C LEU A 37 -9.59 11.33 23.21
N LYS A 38 -10.20 11.93 22.16
CA LYS A 38 -9.70 13.09 21.43
C LYS A 38 -8.32 12.87 20.79
N PHE A 39 -8.08 11.66 20.25
CA PHE A 39 -6.91 11.42 19.41
C PHE A 39 -6.93 12.30 18.16
N SER A 40 -5.75 12.57 17.60
CA SER A 40 -5.65 13.35 16.37
C SER A 40 -6.30 12.62 15.18
N ILE A 41 -6.79 13.38 14.19
CA ILE A 41 -7.35 12.83 12.95
C ILE A 41 -6.35 11.89 12.27
N ALA A 42 -5.06 12.22 12.31
CA ALA A 42 -4.00 11.40 11.73
C ALA A 42 -3.91 10.02 12.42
N GLU A 43 -3.96 9.96 13.74
CA GLU A 43 -3.93 8.70 14.48
C GLU A 43 -5.19 7.87 14.29
N ILE A 44 -6.37 8.52 14.24
CA ILE A 44 -7.64 7.86 13.94
C ILE A 44 -7.59 7.25 12.54
N THR A 45 -7.11 8.01 11.54
CA THR A 45 -6.99 7.52 10.15
C THR A 45 -6.03 6.35 10.04
N LYS A 46 -4.86 6.45 10.67
CA LYS A 46 -3.86 5.37 10.73
C LYS A 46 -4.47 4.11 11.35
N THR A 47 -5.14 4.25 12.49
CA THR A 47 -5.78 3.11 13.17
C THR A 47 -6.87 2.48 12.30
N LYS A 48 -7.69 3.28 11.62
CA LYS A 48 -8.69 2.78 10.65
C LYS A 48 -8.05 1.93 9.56
N LEU A 49 -6.94 2.38 8.99
CA LEU A 49 -6.21 1.65 7.93
C LEU A 49 -5.60 0.34 8.45
N LEU A 50 -4.91 0.38 9.59
CA LEU A 50 -4.32 -0.81 10.18
C LEU A 50 -5.39 -1.88 10.48
N ARG A 51 -6.52 -1.48 11.09
CA ARG A 51 -7.63 -2.38 11.41
C ARG A 51 -8.34 -2.89 10.16
N LYS A 52 -8.58 -2.03 9.14
CA LYS A 52 -9.16 -2.43 7.85
C LYS A 52 -8.42 -3.63 7.26
N TRP A 53 -7.10 -3.50 7.14
CA TRP A 53 -6.27 -4.53 6.54
C TRP A 53 -6.06 -5.74 7.43
N HIS A 54 -6.00 -5.56 8.75
CA HIS A 54 -6.00 -6.68 9.68
C HIS A 54 -7.25 -7.54 9.53
N PHE A 55 -8.46 -6.97 9.62
CA PHE A 55 -9.72 -7.68 9.41
C PHE A 55 -9.86 -8.29 8.02
N PHE A 56 -9.30 -7.63 7.00
CA PHE A 56 -9.29 -8.21 5.67
C PHE A 56 -8.45 -9.49 5.62
N LEU A 57 -7.29 -9.51 6.27
CA LEU A 57 -6.41 -10.68 6.34
C LEU A 57 -6.91 -11.78 7.29
N GLU A 58 -7.74 -11.48 8.27
CA GLU A 58 -8.44 -12.50 9.06
C GLU A 58 -9.39 -13.34 8.19
N LYS A 59 -9.98 -12.72 7.17
CA LYS A 59 -10.90 -13.38 6.23
C LYS A 59 -10.21 -14.00 5.03
N LYS A 60 -9.12 -13.41 4.58
CA LYS A 60 -8.33 -13.86 3.43
C LYS A 60 -6.90 -14.16 3.86
N ASN A 61 -6.44 -15.37 3.64
CA ASN A 61 -5.03 -15.70 3.86
C ASN A 61 -4.15 -14.81 2.96
N ILE A 62 -3.10 -14.21 3.54
CA ILE A 62 -2.16 -13.34 2.83
C ILE A 62 -1.50 -14.02 1.61
N ALA A 63 -1.28 -15.33 1.68
CA ALA A 63 -0.73 -16.10 0.57
C ALA A 63 -1.69 -16.23 -0.63
N ARG A 64 -2.99 -15.98 -0.42
CA ARG A 64 -4.05 -16.06 -1.44
C ARG A 64 -4.50 -14.70 -1.94
N LEU A 65 -3.84 -13.62 -1.55
CA LEU A 65 -4.14 -12.29 -2.05
C LEU A 65 -3.85 -12.23 -3.55
N THR A 66 -4.79 -11.65 -4.30
CA THR A 66 -4.53 -11.28 -5.69
C THR A 66 -3.43 -10.21 -5.76
N GLU A 67 -2.82 -10.04 -6.92
CA GLU A 67 -1.86 -8.96 -7.12
C GLU A 67 -2.46 -7.59 -6.82
N SER A 68 -3.71 -7.37 -7.25
CA SER A 68 -4.45 -6.13 -6.99
C SER A 68 -4.69 -5.91 -5.50
N ASP A 69 -5.17 -6.93 -4.75
CA ASP A 69 -5.35 -6.83 -3.29
C ASP A 69 -4.02 -6.50 -2.59
N ARG A 70 -2.94 -7.18 -3.00
CA ARG A 70 -1.60 -6.98 -2.43
C ARG A 70 -1.05 -5.58 -2.73
N PHE A 71 -1.21 -5.12 -3.96
CA PHE A 71 -0.79 -3.77 -4.35
C PHE A 71 -1.58 -2.70 -3.58
N ALA A 72 -2.91 -2.86 -3.46
CA ALA A 72 -3.76 -1.96 -2.69
C ALA A 72 -3.34 -1.90 -1.22
N LEU A 73 -3.05 -3.06 -0.60
CA LEU A 73 -2.55 -3.14 0.77
C LEU A 73 -1.25 -2.33 0.95
N HIS A 74 -0.26 -2.57 0.10
CA HIS A 74 1.02 -1.86 0.19
C HIS A 74 0.88 -0.37 -0.08
N LYS A 75 0.07 0.02 -1.07
CA LYS A 75 -0.18 1.41 -1.41
C LYS A 75 -0.88 2.18 -0.28
N GLU A 76 -1.86 1.57 0.38
CA GLU A 76 -2.59 2.23 1.47
C GLU A 76 -1.80 2.26 2.79
N LEU A 77 -1.05 1.20 3.09
CA LEU A 77 -0.29 1.12 4.34
C LEU A 77 1.09 1.78 4.28
N GLU A 78 1.73 1.82 3.12
CA GLU A 78 3.06 2.35 2.83
C GLU A 78 3.93 2.63 4.08
N MET A 79 3.88 3.87 4.62
CA MET A 79 4.63 4.25 5.82
C MET A 79 4.19 3.53 7.11
N PHE A 80 3.05 2.86 7.12
CA PHE A 80 2.52 2.15 8.30
C PHE A 80 2.82 0.65 8.28
N ILE A 81 3.49 0.14 7.25
CA ILE A 81 3.87 -1.27 7.15
C ILE A 81 4.65 -1.75 8.39
N PRO A 82 5.61 -1.02 8.96
CA PRO A 82 6.28 -1.44 10.20
C PRO A 82 5.36 -1.60 11.41
N SER A 83 4.28 -0.80 11.49
CA SER A 83 3.24 -1.02 12.51
C SER A 83 2.35 -2.22 12.17
N PHE A 84 2.16 -2.49 10.88
CA PHE A 84 1.26 -3.54 10.41
C PHE A 84 1.86 -4.94 10.47
N ILE A 85 3.19 -5.08 10.38
CA ILE A 85 3.86 -6.40 10.34
C ILE A 85 3.51 -7.28 11.55
N PHE A 86 3.18 -6.69 12.71
CA PHE A 86 2.84 -7.44 13.92
C PHE A 86 1.45 -8.08 13.87
N PHE A 87 0.61 -7.70 12.90
CA PHE A 87 -0.61 -8.42 12.56
C PHE A 87 -0.36 -9.64 11.64
N LEU A 88 0.84 -9.75 11.10
CA LEU A 88 1.23 -10.86 10.22
C LEU A 88 1.79 -12.04 11.00
N PRO A 89 1.73 -13.26 10.42
CA PRO A 89 2.48 -14.40 10.91
C PRO A 89 3.98 -14.07 11.05
N GLU A 90 4.61 -14.57 12.10
CA GLU A 90 6.01 -14.24 12.46
C GLU A 90 6.99 -14.49 11.31
N ASN A 91 6.81 -15.59 10.59
CA ASN A 91 7.66 -15.94 9.45
C ASN A 91 7.63 -14.93 8.28
N LEU A 92 6.67 -14.01 8.24
CA LEU A 92 6.58 -12.98 7.20
C LEU A 92 7.15 -11.62 7.64
N ARG A 93 7.27 -11.37 8.95
CA ARG A 93 7.63 -10.05 9.49
C ARG A 93 8.99 -9.56 9.02
N LEU A 94 10.03 -10.40 9.16
CA LEU A 94 11.40 -10.05 8.76
C LEU A 94 11.50 -9.76 7.25
N ASP A 95 10.87 -10.59 6.42
CA ASP A 95 10.89 -10.36 4.97
C ASP A 95 10.19 -9.06 4.60
N TRP A 96 9.01 -8.79 5.16
CA TRP A 96 8.27 -7.56 4.92
C TRP A 96 9.03 -6.33 5.39
N LEU A 97 9.65 -6.39 6.57
CA LEU A 97 10.42 -5.27 7.10
C LEU A 97 11.67 -5.00 6.26
N ARG A 98 12.37 -6.04 5.82
CA ARG A 98 13.54 -5.91 4.92
C ARG A 98 13.13 -5.23 3.62
N ARG A 99 12.04 -5.66 3.01
CA ARG A 99 11.51 -5.09 1.77
C ARG A 99 11.01 -3.66 1.95
N TRP A 100 10.40 -3.35 3.08
CA TRP A 100 9.98 -1.98 3.39
C TRP A 100 11.19 -1.04 3.61
N ARG A 101 12.30 -1.53 4.16
CA ARG A 101 13.54 -0.74 4.32
C ARG A 101 14.26 -0.51 2.98
N ASP A 102 13.96 -1.30 1.96
CA ASP A 102 14.49 -1.12 0.61
C ASP A 102 13.60 -0.11 -0.15
N SER A 103 14.08 1.12 -0.28
CA SER A 103 13.38 2.20 -1.00
C SER A 103 13.14 1.91 -2.48
N ASP A 104 13.88 0.95 -3.05
CA ASP A 104 13.74 0.57 -4.46
C ASP A 104 12.70 -0.53 -4.67
N ASP A 105 12.18 -1.15 -3.62
CA ASP A 105 11.07 -2.11 -3.73
C ASP A 105 9.75 -1.39 -4.05
N LYS A 106 9.39 -1.40 -5.35
CA LYS A 106 8.21 -0.68 -5.88
C LYS A 106 6.87 -1.26 -5.46
N LEU A 107 6.81 -2.44 -4.86
CA LEU A 107 5.60 -2.93 -4.22
C LEU A 107 5.41 -2.31 -2.83
N PHE A 108 6.48 -2.16 -2.06
CA PHE A 108 6.46 -1.56 -0.72
C PHE A 108 6.47 -0.02 -0.75
N HIS A 109 7.06 0.57 -1.79
CA HIS A 109 7.07 2.01 -2.06
C HIS A 109 6.51 2.29 -3.46
N PRO A 110 5.18 2.18 -3.62
CA PRO A 110 4.54 2.36 -4.92
C PRO A 110 4.84 3.74 -5.51
N SER A 111 5.28 3.75 -6.74
CA SER A 111 5.61 4.98 -7.48
C SER A 111 5.14 4.85 -8.92
N ASN A 112 5.24 5.94 -9.68
CA ASN A 112 4.95 5.97 -11.10
C ASN A 112 6.20 6.34 -11.88
N LEU A 113 6.43 5.70 -13.02
CA LEU A 113 7.42 6.14 -14.02
C LEU A 113 6.94 7.33 -14.85
N LEU A 114 5.62 7.51 -14.94
CA LEU A 114 4.96 8.60 -15.64
C LEU A 114 4.04 9.34 -14.67
N ASN A 115 4.08 10.65 -14.69
CA ASN A 115 3.05 11.46 -14.03
C ASN A 115 1.87 11.74 -14.96
N GLY A 116 0.79 12.32 -14.41
CA GLY A 116 -0.43 12.60 -15.18
C GLY A 116 -0.20 13.56 -16.36
N ASP A 117 0.68 14.54 -16.21
CA ASP A 117 0.97 15.52 -17.28
C ASP A 117 1.76 14.91 -18.43
N GLU A 118 2.72 14.05 -18.12
CA GLU A 118 3.46 13.27 -19.11
C GLU A 118 2.53 12.36 -19.92
N ILE A 119 1.61 11.69 -19.25
CA ILE A 119 0.61 10.83 -19.90
C ILE A 119 -0.30 11.68 -20.80
N LYS A 120 -0.85 12.79 -20.29
CA LYS A 120 -1.70 13.70 -21.09
C LYS A 120 -0.98 14.21 -22.34
N LYS A 121 0.28 14.64 -22.17
CA LYS A 121 1.09 15.16 -23.29
C LYS A 121 1.38 14.11 -24.36
N ASN A 122 1.75 12.88 -23.96
CA ASN A 122 2.17 11.83 -24.90
C ASN A 122 0.97 11.09 -25.52
N LEU A 123 -0.16 10.98 -24.81
CA LEU A 123 -1.30 10.17 -25.25
C LEU A 123 -2.52 11.02 -25.65
N LYS A 124 -2.43 12.35 -25.49
CA LYS A 124 -3.51 13.31 -25.81
C LYS A 124 -4.83 13.02 -25.12
N ILE A 125 -4.78 12.48 -23.89
CA ILE A 125 -5.96 12.23 -23.07
C ILE A 125 -6.22 13.40 -22.14
N LYS A 126 -7.48 13.56 -21.72
CA LYS A 126 -7.92 14.60 -20.78
C LYS A 126 -7.88 14.11 -19.34
N ASP A 127 -7.96 15.06 -18.41
CA ASP A 127 -8.20 14.74 -17.00
C ASP A 127 -9.51 13.98 -16.83
N GLY A 128 -9.50 12.99 -15.96
CA GLY A 128 -10.69 12.20 -15.69
C GLY A 128 -10.38 10.84 -15.04
N PRO A 129 -11.41 10.06 -14.71
CA PRO A 129 -11.24 8.76 -14.06
C PRO A 129 -10.27 7.83 -14.79
N ILE A 130 -10.32 7.81 -16.13
CA ILE A 130 -9.46 6.95 -16.95
C ILE A 130 -7.96 7.23 -16.76
N LEU A 131 -7.58 8.49 -16.52
CA LEU A 131 -6.20 8.84 -16.20
C LEU A 131 -5.76 8.25 -14.85
N GLY A 132 -6.66 8.29 -13.85
CA GLY A 132 -6.40 7.72 -12.54
C GLY A 132 -6.26 6.19 -12.58
N GLU A 133 -7.13 5.52 -13.34
CA GLU A 133 -7.08 4.07 -13.55
C GLU A 133 -5.82 3.64 -14.30
N LEU A 134 -5.43 4.40 -15.34
CA LEU A 134 -4.19 4.16 -16.07
C LEU A 134 -2.95 4.33 -15.19
N LEU A 135 -2.89 5.39 -14.38
CA LEU A 135 -1.78 5.60 -13.43
C LEU A 135 -1.71 4.46 -12.42
N HIS A 136 -2.86 4.00 -11.91
CA HIS A 136 -2.93 2.85 -11.01
C HIS A 136 -2.42 1.57 -11.68
N TYR A 137 -2.83 1.30 -12.92
CA TYR A 137 -2.36 0.17 -13.71
C TYR A 137 -0.85 0.22 -13.91
N LEU A 138 -0.29 1.36 -14.33
CA LEU A 138 1.16 1.50 -14.55
C LEU A 138 1.97 1.36 -13.26
N SER A 139 1.47 1.90 -12.14
CA SER A 139 2.09 1.68 -10.81
C SER A 139 2.13 0.20 -10.44
N MET A 140 1.05 -0.53 -10.69
CA MET A 140 0.98 -1.96 -10.41
C MET A 140 1.95 -2.76 -11.31
N GLU A 141 2.04 -2.43 -12.60
CA GLU A 141 2.99 -3.04 -13.53
C GLU A 141 4.45 -2.81 -13.10
N LEU A 142 4.76 -1.60 -12.60
CA LEU A 142 6.07 -1.28 -12.05
C LEU A 142 6.36 -2.07 -10.77
N ALA A 143 5.40 -2.14 -9.85
CA ALA A 143 5.50 -2.86 -8.59
C ALA A 143 5.80 -4.36 -8.79
N TYR A 144 5.24 -4.95 -9.85
CA TYR A 144 5.47 -6.36 -10.22
C TYR A 144 6.58 -6.56 -11.25
N LYS A 145 7.45 -5.55 -11.45
CA LYS A 145 8.63 -5.60 -12.34
C LYS A 145 8.29 -5.97 -13.80
N ARG A 146 7.09 -5.62 -14.24
CA ARG A 146 6.63 -5.78 -15.63
C ARG A 146 6.79 -4.52 -16.46
N LEU A 147 7.41 -3.49 -15.85
CA LEU A 147 7.65 -2.18 -16.41
C LEU A 147 8.99 -1.67 -15.90
N ASN A 148 9.91 -1.25 -16.78
CA ASN A 148 11.28 -0.92 -16.39
C ASN A 148 11.70 0.50 -16.77
N ASN A 149 11.07 1.09 -17.80
CA ASN A 149 11.49 2.38 -18.33
C ASN A 149 10.30 3.18 -18.90
N PHE A 150 10.58 4.43 -19.24
CA PHE A 150 9.61 5.39 -19.75
C PHE A 150 8.95 4.91 -21.06
N ASP A 151 9.72 4.39 -21.99
CA ASP A 151 9.19 3.99 -23.33
C ASP A 151 8.25 2.78 -23.21
N GLU A 152 8.60 1.81 -22.37
CA GLU A 152 7.71 0.70 -22.03
C GLU A 152 6.42 1.18 -21.37
N ALA A 153 6.52 2.20 -20.49
CA ALA A 153 5.35 2.78 -19.81
C ALA A 153 4.41 3.44 -20.83
N ILE A 154 4.92 4.22 -21.77
CA ILE A 154 4.13 4.84 -22.84
C ILE A 154 3.49 3.78 -23.73
N TYR A 155 4.25 2.74 -24.12
CA TYR A 155 3.72 1.66 -24.94
C TYR A 155 2.55 0.92 -24.25
N LYS A 156 2.74 0.53 -22.97
CA LYS A 156 1.69 -0.14 -22.18
C LYS A 156 0.49 0.77 -21.95
N ALA A 157 0.72 2.06 -21.70
CA ALA A 157 -0.34 3.03 -21.53
C ALA A 157 -1.21 3.16 -22.80
N LYS A 158 -0.62 3.22 -23.97
CA LYS A 158 -1.36 3.23 -25.26
C LYS A 158 -2.25 2.00 -25.41
N ARG A 159 -1.68 0.82 -25.22
CA ARG A 159 -2.42 -0.45 -25.31
C ARG A 159 -3.56 -0.54 -24.30
N TRP A 160 -3.32 -0.09 -23.08
CA TRP A 160 -4.35 -0.10 -22.03
C TRP A 160 -5.51 0.83 -22.39
N ILE A 161 -5.23 2.03 -22.95
CA ILE A 161 -6.27 2.97 -23.41
C ILE A 161 -7.08 2.37 -24.56
N GLU A 162 -6.43 1.76 -25.57
CA GLU A 162 -7.12 1.10 -26.68
C GLU A 162 -8.10 0.01 -26.22
N GLN A 163 -7.81 -0.64 -25.09
CA GLN A 163 -8.63 -1.71 -24.53
C GLN A 163 -9.74 -1.21 -23.60
N ASN A 164 -9.53 -0.09 -22.89
CA ASN A 164 -10.37 0.36 -21.78
C ASN A 164 -11.04 1.73 -21.98
N ALA A 165 -10.56 2.54 -22.95
CA ALA A 165 -11.23 3.79 -23.25
C ALA A 165 -12.58 3.53 -23.89
N PRO A 166 -13.65 4.26 -23.48
CA PRO A 166 -14.93 4.18 -24.15
C PRO A 166 -14.73 4.48 -25.63
N LYS A 167 -15.19 3.59 -26.50
CA LYS A 167 -15.23 3.88 -27.94
C LYS A 167 -16.17 5.05 -28.12
N CYS A 168 -15.63 6.18 -28.59
CA CYS A 168 -16.49 7.28 -29.05
C CYS A 168 -17.24 6.76 -30.29
N ASP A 169 -18.53 6.52 -30.14
CA ASP A 169 -19.46 6.38 -31.27
C ASP A 169 -19.63 7.70 -31.98
#